data_163eff314ed0d30894d05e255053c662
#
_entry.id   163eff314ed0d30894d05e255053c662
#
_cell.length_a   1.000
_cell.length_b   1.000
_cell.length_c   1.000
_cell.angle_alpha   90.00
_cell.angle_beta   90.00
_cell.angle_gamma   90.00
#
_symmetry.space_group_name_H-M   'P 1'
#
loop_
_entity.id
_entity.type
_entity.pdbx_description
1 polymer ?
#
loop_
_entity_poly.entity_id
_entity_poly.type
_entity_poly.pdbx_seq_one_letter_code
_entity_poly.pdbx_strand_id
1 'polypeptide(L)'
;MGSIPEAIKPHVVCIPYPLQGHINPMLKLAKLLHHKGFYVTFVNTEYNHKRLLRSRGPNSLDGLPDFHFETIPDGLPPSDADVSQDIPSLSVSISKNGILPLCNLISKLNNTSSWDRPPVTSIISDGCMSFTLDAAEKFGIPNVLFWTPSSCGFLGYMHYRHLVERGLTPLKGIIIIIIIIIIIYIYIYCPCYLL
;
A
#
# COMPACT_ATOMS: atom_id res chain seq x y z
N MET A 1 -39.37 -18.32 14.70
CA MET A 1 -38.67 -17.07 14.32
C MET A 1 -37.40 -17.49 13.63
N GLY A 2 -37.36 -17.39 12.29
CA GLY A 2 -36.14 -17.67 11.53
C GLY A 2 -35.11 -16.61 11.81
N SER A 3 -33.91 -16.99 12.24
CA SER A 3 -32.76 -16.08 12.36
C SER A 3 -32.49 -15.49 10.97
N ILE A 4 -32.50 -14.16 10.86
CA ILE A 4 -32.03 -13.44 9.66
C ILE A 4 -30.58 -13.91 9.46
N PRO A 5 -30.17 -14.40 8.27
CA PRO A 5 -28.78 -14.76 8.03
C PRO A 5 -27.92 -13.53 8.30
N GLU A 6 -26.93 -13.67 9.18
CA GLU A 6 -25.97 -12.62 9.44
C GLU A 6 -25.26 -12.30 8.12
N ALA A 7 -25.33 -11.05 7.69
CA ALA A 7 -24.78 -10.63 6.40
C ALA A 7 -23.27 -10.92 6.41
N ILE A 8 -22.80 -11.65 5.41
CA ILE A 8 -21.37 -11.98 5.25
C ILE A 8 -20.59 -10.65 5.17
N LYS A 9 -19.65 -10.45 6.08
CA LYS A 9 -18.79 -9.25 6.10
C LYS A 9 -17.98 -9.16 4.80
N PRO A 10 -17.95 -8.00 4.13
CA PRO A 10 -17.07 -7.83 2.98
C PRO A 10 -15.61 -7.89 3.43
N HIS A 11 -14.78 -8.65 2.69
CA HIS A 11 -13.36 -8.83 2.99
C HIS A 11 -12.52 -7.98 2.05
N VAL A 12 -11.75 -7.05 2.61
CA VAL A 12 -10.86 -6.17 1.87
C VAL A 12 -9.39 -6.51 2.15
N VAL A 13 -8.61 -6.63 1.08
CA VAL A 13 -7.14 -6.71 1.15
C VAL A 13 -6.57 -5.31 0.99
N CYS A 14 -5.90 -4.78 2.01
CA CYS A 14 -5.24 -3.48 1.99
C CYS A 14 -3.73 -3.67 1.80
N ILE A 15 -3.17 -3.14 0.70
CA ILE A 15 -1.75 -3.28 0.38
C ILE A 15 -1.09 -1.91 0.12
N PRO A 16 -0.30 -1.38 1.06
CA PRO A 16 0.45 -0.14 0.90
C PRO A 16 1.70 -0.33 0.04
N TYR A 17 2.16 0.74 -0.61
CA TYR A 17 3.56 0.80 -1.04
C TYR A 17 4.47 0.72 0.20
N PRO A 18 5.57 -0.06 0.18
CA PRO A 18 6.30 -0.47 1.39
C PRO A 18 7.21 0.61 1.99
N LEU A 19 6.77 1.85 1.97
CA LEU A 19 7.41 2.97 2.68
C LEU A 19 6.50 3.49 3.79
N GLN A 20 7.09 3.97 4.87
CA GLN A 20 6.36 4.38 6.07
C GLN A 20 5.31 5.47 5.78
N GLY A 21 5.61 6.42 4.88
CA GLY A 21 4.67 7.46 4.45
C GLY A 21 3.43 6.94 3.73
N HIS A 22 3.47 5.72 3.20
CA HIS A 22 2.37 5.03 2.54
C HIS A 22 1.69 4.01 3.46
N ILE A 23 2.48 3.30 4.28
CA ILE A 23 1.97 2.31 5.24
C ILE A 23 1.05 2.96 6.28
N ASN A 24 1.45 4.10 6.84
CA ASN A 24 0.69 4.75 7.90
C ASN A 24 -0.71 5.22 7.46
N PRO A 25 -0.88 5.96 6.35
CA PRO A 25 -2.22 6.36 5.89
C PRO A 25 -3.07 5.15 5.46
N MET A 26 -2.48 4.15 4.78
CA MET A 26 -3.19 2.92 4.44
C MET A 26 -3.67 2.16 5.69
N LEU A 27 -2.84 2.08 6.73
CA LEU A 27 -3.22 1.44 7.99
C LEU A 27 -4.35 2.20 8.70
N LYS A 28 -4.36 3.54 8.64
CA LYS A 28 -5.49 4.34 9.16
C LYS A 28 -6.78 4.06 8.40
N LEU A 29 -6.71 3.98 7.06
CA LEU A 29 -7.85 3.62 6.23
C LEU A 29 -8.34 2.20 6.55
N ALA A 30 -7.44 1.23 6.64
CA ALA A 30 -7.76 -0.16 6.98
C ALA A 30 -8.47 -0.28 8.34
N LYS A 31 -8.00 0.45 9.36
CA LYS A 31 -8.67 0.52 10.67
C LYS A 31 -10.05 1.15 10.59
N LEU A 32 -10.24 2.18 9.76
CA LEU A 32 -11.55 2.79 9.54
C LEU A 32 -12.52 1.80 8.87
N LEU A 33 -12.06 1.06 7.87
CA LEU A 33 -12.87 0.02 7.21
C LEU A 33 -13.24 -1.09 8.19
N HIS A 34 -12.29 -1.55 9.02
CA HIS A 34 -12.57 -2.51 10.07
C HIS A 34 -13.65 -2.00 11.03
N HIS A 35 -13.56 -0.74 11.47
CA HIS A 35 -14.58 -0.10 12.31
C HIS A 35 -15.95 -0.02 11.60
N LYS A 36 -15.98 0.02 10.27
CA LYS A 36 -17.19 -0.02 9.44
C LYS A 36 -17.72 -1.44 9.17
N GLY A 37 -17.15 -2.46 9.81
CA GLY A 37 -17.61 -3.85 9.72
C GLY A 37 -17.00 -4.67 8.59
N PHE A 38 -15.92 -4.19 7.96
CA PHE A 38 -15.18 -5.00 7.00
C PHE A 38 -14.29 -6.01 7.72
N TYR A 39 -14.15 -7.18 7.13
CA TYR A 39 -13.01 -8.06 7.40
C TYR A 39 -11.80 -7.52 6.65
N VAL A 40 -10.67 -7.36 7.30
CA VAL A 40 -9.48 -6.71 6.73
C VAL A 40 -8.28 -7.64 6.76
N THR A 41 -7.62 -7.81 5.62
CA THR A 41 -6.26 -8.36 5.56
C THR A 41 -5.31 -7.23 5.15
N PHE A 42 -4.40 -6.85 6.04
CA PHE A 42 -3.38 -5.84 5.78
C PHE A 42 -2.08 -6.50 5.36
N VAL A 43 -1.60 -6.20 4.16
CA VAL A 43 -0.45 -6.88 3.56
C VAL A 43 0.80 -6.02 3.64
N ASN A 44 1.80 -6.47 4.39
CA ASN A 44 3.13 -5.87 4.43
C ASN A 44 4.09 -6.61 3.50
N THR A 45 5.23 -5.99 3.16
CA THR A 45 6.37 -6.79 2.72
C THR A 45 6.99 -7.52 3.91
N GLU A 46 7.59 -8.69 3.68
CA GLU A 46 8.27 -9.45 4.74
C GLU A 46 9.32 -8.59 5.46
N TYR A 47 10.03 -7.73 4.73
CA TYR A 47 10.99 -6.79 5.29
C TYR A 47 10.34 -5.84 6.29
N ASN A 48 9.27 -5.15 5.89
CA ASN A 48 8.57 -4.21 6.77
C ASN A 48 7.87 -4.91 7.94
N HIS A 49 7.35 -6.10 7.72
CA HIS A 49 6.75 -6.90 8.79
C HIS A 49 7.77 -7.20 9.90
N LYS A 50 8.97 -7.69 9.53
CA LYS A 50 10.06 -7.94 10.47
C LYS A 50 10.49 -6.66 11.21
N ARG A 51 10.60 -5.54 10.52
CA ARG A 51 10.93 -4.24 11.15
C ARG A 51 9.87 -3.79 12.15
N LEU A 52 8.60 -3.95 11.83
CA LEU A 52 7.51 -3.58 12.73
C LEU A 52 7.53 -4.44 14.01
N LEU A 53 7.72 -5.75 13.89
CA LEU A 53 7.85 -6.65 15.03
C LEU A 53 9.04 -6.28 15.92
N ARG A 54 10.19 -5.91 15.34
CA ARG A 54 11.37 -5.47 16.11
C ARG A 54 11.12 -4.15 16.83
N SER A 55 10.49 -3.18 16.17
CA SER A 55 10.32 -1.83 16.71
C SER A 55 9.16 -1.70 17.68
N ARG A 56 8.12 -2.52 17.56
CA ARG A 56 6.88 -2.43 18.33
C ARG A 56 6.61 -3.62 19.25
N GLY A 57 7.47 -4.64 19.19
CA GLY A 57 7.36 -5.88 19.95
C GLY A 57 6.71 -7.03 19.16
N PRO A 58 6.93 -8.28 19.61
CA PRO A 58 6.55 -9.49 18.87
C PRO A 58 5.04 -9.63 18.62
N ASN A 59 4.21 -9.08 19.49
CA ASN A 59 2.76 -9.22 19.42
C ASN A 59 2.09 -8.02 18.70
N SER A 60 2.86 -7.10 18.17
CA SER A 60 2.33 -5.85 17.57
C SER A 60 1.51 -6.06 16.29
N LEU A 61 1.63 -7.22 15.67
CA LEU A 61 0.96 -7.60 14.43
C LEU A 61 0.08 -8.86 14.58
N ASP A 62 -0.28 -9.23 15.82
CA ASP A 62 -1.19 -10.38 16.08
C ASP A 62 -2.60 -10.14 15.48
N GLY A 63 -2.95 -8.88 15.28
CA GLY A 63 -4.22 -8.49 14.69
C GLY A 63 -5.39 -8.53 15.67
N LEU A 64 -6.59 -8.63 15.09
CA LEU A 64 -7.89 -8.75 15.79
C LEU A 64 -8.68 -9.85 15.07
N PRO A 65 -9.80 -10.34 15.63
CA PRO A 65 -10.59 -11.41 14.99
C PRO A 65 -10.90 -11.15 13.51
N ASP A 66 -11.18 -9.90 13.14
CA ASP A 66 -11.55 -9.49 11.77
C ASP A 66 -10.50 -8.59 11.11
N PHE A 67 -9.30 -8.50 11.69
CA PHE A 67 -8.20 -7.69 11.17
C PHE A 67 -6.88 -8.45 11.27
N HIS A 68 -6.35 -8.90 10.15
CA HIS A 68 -5.16 -9.74 10.10
C HIS A 68 -4.03 -9.07 9.30
N PHE A 69 -2.80 -9.43 9.66
CA PHE A 69 -1.61 -9.05 8.92
C PHE A 69 -1.08 -10.25 8.15
N GLU A 70 -0.82 -10.07 6.88
CA GLU A 70 -0.18 -11.04 6.00
C GLU A 70 1.05 -10.42 5.35
N THR A 71 1.88 -11.23 4.71
CA THR A 71 3.09 -10.75 4.05
C THR A 71 3.21 -11.27 2.63
N ILE A 72 3.89 -10.46 1.81
CA ILE A 72 4.42 -10.86 0.51
C ILE A 72 5.91 -10.52 0.44
N PRO A 73 6.74 -11.27 -0.31
CA PRO A 73 8.12 -10.87 -0.56
C PRO A 73 8.18 -9.57 -1.38
N ASP A 74 9.19 -8.75 -1.14
CA ASP A 74 9.46 -7.56 -1.95
C ASP A 74 10.34 -7.84 -3.18
N GLY A 75 10.84 -9.06 -3.28
CA GLY A 75 11.69 -9.54 -4.37
C GLY A 75 13.12 -9.02 -4.34
N LEU A 76 13.53 -8.30 -3.31
CA LEU A 76 14.91 -7.90 -3.08
C LEU A 76 15.70 -8.99 -2.35
N PRO A 77 17.02 -9.04 -2.50
CA PRO A 77 17.85 -9.91 -1.70
C PRO A 77 17.67 -9.64 -0.20
N PRO A 78 17.77 -10.68 0.64
CA PRO A 78 17.71 -10.48 2.09
C PRO A 78 18.77 -9.49 2.53
N SER A 79 18.35 -8.46 3.26
CA SER A 79 19.26 -7.49 3.88
C SER A 79 19.09 -7.52 5.39
N ASP A 80 20.18 -7.24 6.12
CA ASP A 80 20.09 -7.03 7.56
C ASP A 80 19.22 -5.82 7.84
N ALA A 81 18.24 -5.99 8.69
CA ALA A 81 16.98 -5.26 8.77
C ALA A 81 17.05 -3.79 9.19
N ASP A 82 18.21 -3.22 9.42
CA ASP A 82 18.37 -1.84 9.88
C ASP A 82 18.79 -0.87 8.78
N VAL A 83 19.09 -1.37 7.60
CA VAL A 83 19.46 -0.57 6.43
C VAL A 83 18.20 -0.22 5.66
N SER A 84 17.98 1.07 5.37
CA SER A 84 16.88 1.50 4.49
C SER A 84 17.04 0.88 3.10
N GLN A 85 15.98 0.31 2.57
CA GLN A 85 15.97 -0.21 1.20
C GLN A 85 16.10 0.94 0.19
N ASP A 86 16.85 0.70 -0.89
CA ASP A 86 16.93 1.64 -2.00
C ASP A 86 15.58 1.72 -2.72
N ILE A 87 14.98 2.93 -2.74
CA ILE A 87 13.63 3.14 -3.25
C ILE A 87 13.50 2.79 -4.75
N PRO A 88 14.42 3.20 -5.64
CA PRO A 88 14.38 2.80 -7.05
C PRO A 88 14.40 1.28 -7.24
N SER A 89 15.32 0.58 -6.57
CA SER A 89 15.42 -0.87 -6.64
C SER A 89 14.17 -1.57 -6.12
N LEU A 90 13.61 -1.08 -5.00
CA LEU A 90 12.37 -1.58 -4.42
C LEU A 90 11.19 -1.40 -5.38
N SER A 91 11.06 -0.23 -6.01
CA SER A 91 9.99 0.06 -6.98
C SER A 91 10.04 -0.89 -8.16
N VAL A 92 11.23 -1.08 -8.73
CA VAL A 92 11.44 -2.00 -9.86
C VAL A 92 11.15 -3.44 -9.46
N SER A 93 11.63 -3.86 -8.29
CA SER A 93 11.45 -5.23 -7.80
C SER A 93 9.97 -5.56 -7.57
N ILE A 94 9.26 -4.71 -6.83
CA ILE A 94 7.82 -4.91 -6.53
C ILE A 94 6.97 -4.89 -7.80
N SER A 95 7.23 -3.95 -8.72
CA SER A 95 6.51 -3.87 -9.98
C SER A 95 6.66 -5.15 -10.82
N LYS A 96 7.83 -5.77 -10.81
CA LYS A 96 8.11 -6.99 -11.58
C LYS A 96 7.65 -8.27 -10.89
N ASN A 97 7.80 -8.33 -9.57
CA ASN A 97 7.70 -9.58 -8.80
C ASN A 97 6.46 -9.65 -7.91
N GLY A 98 5.71 -8.55 -7.72
CA GLY A 98 4.64 -8.46 -6.73
C GLY A 98 3.36 -9.20 -7.10
N ILE A 99 3.06 -9.36 -8.40
CA ILE A 99 1.78 -9.93 -8.85
C ILE A 99 1.60 -11.39 -8.41
N LEU A 100 2.60 -12.25 -8.62
CA LEU A 100 2.48 -13.67 -8.32
C LEU A 100 2.32 -13.95 -6.82
N PRO A 101 3.13 -13.37 -5.91
CA PRO A 101 2.92 -13.51 -4.47
C PRO A 101 1.54 -13.00 -4.00
N LEU A 102 1.05 -11.89 -4.55
CA LEU A 102 -0.27 -11.37 -4.20
C LEU A 102 -1.39 -12.32 -4.66
N CYS A 103 -1.31 -12.84 -5.88
CA CYS A 103 -2.28 -13.82 -6.36
C CYS A 103 -2.28 -15.10 -5.51
N ASN A 104 -1.10 -15.58 -5.13
CA ASN A 104 -0.97 -16.76 -4.26
C ASN A 104 -1.59 -16.49 -2.87
N LEU A 105 -1.37 -15.30 -2.32
CA LEU A 105 -1.97 -14.90 -1.06
C LEU A 105 -3.49 -14.85 -1.15
N ILE A 106 -4.07 -14.19 -2.17
CA ILE A 106 -5.53 -14.13 -2.36
C ILE A 106 -6.11 -15.54 -2.54
N SER A 107 -5.46 -16.40 -3.32
CA SER A 107 -5.87 -17.79 -3.49
C SER A 107 -5.86 -18.56 -2.15
N LYS A 108 -4.80 -18.38 -1.35
CA LYS A 108 -4.71 -18.96 0.01
C LYS A 108 -5.87 -18.49 0.89
N LEU A 109 -6.13 -17.16 0.91
CA LEU A 109 -7.21 -16.57 1.72
C LEU A 109 -8.58 -17.11 1.31
N ASN A 110 -8.83 -17.27 0.01
CA ASN A 110 -10.10 -17.78 -0.52
C ASN A 110 -10.27 -19.28 -0.26
N ASN A 111 -9.20 -20.07 -0.35
CA ASN A 111 -9.25 -21.51 -0.08
C ASN A 111 -9.44 -21.86 1.40
N THR A 112 -9.07 -20.93 2.31
CA THR A 112 -9.26 -21.08 3.76
C THR A 112 -10.47 -20.31 4.26
N SER A 113 -11.36 -19.87 3.36
CA SER A 113 -12.55 -19.11 3.75
C SER A 113 -13.49 -19.98 4.60
N SER A 114 -14.08 -19.35 5.60
CA SER A 114 -15.04 -19.91 6.53
C SER A 114 -16.03 -18.83 6.94
N TRP A 115 -16.99 -19.14 7.79
CA TRP A 115 -17.89 -18.12 8.36
C TRP A 115 -17.12 -17.02 9.09
N ASP A 116 -16.02 -17.37 9.76
CA ASP A 116 -15.17 -16.43 10.47
C ASP A 116 -14.19 -15.68 9.56
N ARG A 117 -13.93 -16.21 8.35
CA ARG A 117 -13.07 -15.59 7.35
C ARG A 117 -13.75 -15.64 5.99
N PRO A 118 -14.46 -14.59 5.60
CA PRO A 118 -15.11 -14.53 4.29
C PRO A 118 -14.08 -14.48 3.15
N PRO A 119 -14.44 -14.89 1.92
CA PRO A 119 -13.58 -14.76 0.75
C PRO A 119 -13.25 -13.28 0.47
N VAL A 120 -12.12 -13.04 -0.15
CA VAL A 120 -11.71 -11.68 -0.55
C VAL A 120 -12.68 -11.12 -1.59
N THR A 121 -13.27 -9.97 -1.29
CA THR A 121 -14.27 -9.30 -2.14
C THR A 121 -13.74 -8.05 -2.81
N SER A 122 -12.61 -7.49 -2.33
CA SER A 122 -12.04 -6.27 -2.91
C SER A 122 -10.58 -6.08 -2.51
N ILE A 123 -9.86 -5.28 -3.29
CA ILE A 123 -8.50 -4.83 -2.97
C ILE A 123 -8.51 -3.31 -2.84
N ILE A 124 -7.81 -2.78 -1.84
CA ILE A 124 -7.42 -1.37 -1.76
C ILE A 124 -5.89 -1.34 -1.74
N SER A 125 -5.31 -0.84 -2.81
CA SER A 125 -3.86 -0.77 -2.97
C SER A 125 -3.37 0.66 -3.05
N ASP A 126 -2.12 0.86 -2.71
CA ASP A 126 -1.46 2.14 -2.95
C ASP A 126 -1.41 2.46 -4.45
N GLY A 127 -1.56 3.72 -4.81
CA GLY A 127 -1.53 4.18 -6.20
C GLY A 127 -0.22 3.84 -6.95
N CYS A 128 0.85 3.55 -6.21
CA CYS A 128 2.12 3.11 -6.78
C CYS A 128 2.20 1.58 -7.01
N MET A 129 1.17 0.83 -6.65
CA MET A 129 1.13 -0.64 -6.71
C MET A 129 0.28 -1.13 -7.90
N SER A 130 0.57 -0.65 -9.12
CA SER A 130 -0.25 -0.89 -10.32
C SER A 130 -0.48 -2.36 -10.67
N PHE A 131 0.44 -3.27 -10.35
CA PHE A 131 0.29 -4.72 -10.58
C PHE A 131 -0.91 -5.32 -9.83
N THR A 132 -1.44 -4.64 -8.84
CA THR A 132 -2.64 -5.07 -8.10
C THR A 132 -3.91 -5.01 -8.95
N LEU A 133 -3.92 -4.17 -10.01
CA LEU A 133 -5.02 -4.12 -10.98
C LEU A 133 -5.13 -5.45 -11.74
N ASP A 134 -3.99 -5.97 -12.22
CA ASP A 134 -3.94 -7.25 -12.92
C ASP A 134 -4.35 -8.42 -11.99
N ALA A 135 -3.94 -8.34 -10.72
CA ALA A 135 -4.36 -9.33 -9.72
C ALA A 135 -5.87 -9.26 -9.47
N ALA A 136 -6.44 -8.06 -9.33
CA ALA A 136 -7.89 -7.88 -9.14
C ALA A 136 -8.70 -8.39 -10.33
N GLU A 137 -8.26 -8.10 -11.57
CA GLU A 137 -8.87 -8.60 -12.80
C GLU A 137 -8.88 -10.13 -12.81
N LYS A 138 -7.76 -10.78 -12.47
CA LYS A 138 -7.65 -12.24 -12.42
C LYS A 138 -8.65 -12.89 -11.48
N PHE A 139 -8.99 -12.24 -10.37
CA PHE A 139 -9.97 -12.76 -9.40
C PHE A 139 -11.39 -12.22 -9.62
N GLY A 140 -11.61 -11.35 -10.59
CA GLY A 140 -12.90 -10.73 -10.87
C GLY A 140 -13.43 -9.86 -9.72
N ILE A 141 -12.53 -9.22 -8.95
CA ILE A 141 -12.88 -8.37 -7.81
C ILE A 141 -12.48 -6.91 -8.06
N PRO A 142 -13.19 -5.93 -7.50
CA PRO A 142 -12.84 -4.52 -7.62
C PRO A 142 -11.50 -4.19 -6.93
N ASN A 143 -10.74 -3.26 -7.52
CA ASN A 143 -9.57 -2.64 -6.92
C ASN A 143 -9.75 -1.13 -6.84
N VAL A 144 -9.42 -0.56 -5.69
CA VAL A 144 -9.38 0.89 -5.46
C VAL A 144 -7.93 1.30 -5.23
N LEU A 145 -7.42 2.21 -6.07
CA LEU A 145 -6.11 2.80 -5.88
C LEU A 145 -6.21 3.97 -4.89
N PHE A 146 -5.55 3.83 -3.75
CA PHE A 146 -5.48 4.85 -2.71
C PHE A 146 -4.22 5.69 -2.90
N TRP A 147 -4.40 6.96 -3.23
CA TRP A 147 -3.29 7.90 -3.40
C TRP A 147 -2.96 8.55 -2.06
N THR A 148 -1.80 8.21 -1.50
CA THR A 148 -1.37 8.67 -0.18
C THR A 148 -0.71 10.06 -0.16
N PRO A 149 -0.01 10.53 -1.24
CA PRO A 149 0.52 11.88 -1.32
C PRO A 149 -0.54 12.95 -1.60
N SER A 150 -0.10 14.20 -1.79
CA SER A 150 -1.00 15.31 -2.08
C SER A 150 -1.69 15.20 -3.44
N SER A 151 -2.85 15.83 -3.60
CA SER A 151 -3.56 15.93 -4.87
C SER A 151 -2.75 16.68 -5.94
N CYS A 152 -1.92 17.67 -5.55
CA CYS A 152 -0.98 18.33 -6.46
C CYS A 152 0.08 17.36 -7.00
N GLY A 153 0.60 16.46 -6.15
CA GLY A 153 1.50 15.40 -6.57
C GLY A 153 0.83 14.42 -7.54
N PHE A 154 -0.44 14.08 -7.27
CA PHE A 154 -1.22 13.25 -8.19
C PHE A 154 -1.40 13.91 -9.56
N LEU A 155 -1.72 15.20 -9.60
CA LEU A 155 -1.82 15.96 -10.86
C LEU A 155 -0.50 15.94 -11.63
N GLY A 156 0.63 16.17 -10.96
CA GLY A 156 1.96 16.07 -11.56
C GLY A 156 2.25 14.66 -12.10
N TYR A 157 1.86 13.62 -11.38
CA TYR A 157 2.01 12.23 -11.80
C TYR A 157 1.17 11.93 -13.07
N MET A 158 -0.09 12.38 -13.12
CA MET A 158 -0.98 12.23 -14.26
C MET A 158 -0.45 12.92 -15.53
N HIS A 159 0.26 14.03 -15.37
CA HIS A 159 0.82 14.80 -16.48
C HIS A 159 2.29 14.51 -16.76
N TYR A 160 2.93 13.59 -16.02
CA TYR A 160 4.36 13.31 -16.13
C TYR A 160 4.80 12.97 -17.56
N ARG A 161 4.02 12.15 -18.27
CA ARG A 161 4.29 11.82 -19.67
C ARG A 161 4.34 13.05 -20.58
N HIS A 162 3.38 13.96 -20.46
CA HIS A 162 3.37 15.21 -21.22
C HIS A 162 4.57 16.12 -20.89
N LEU A 163 5.03 16.10 -19.63
CA LEU A 163 6.23 16.85 -19.24
C LEU A 163 7.48 16.28 -19.90
N VAL A 164 7.59 14.95 -19.98
CA VAL A 164 8.69 14.27 -20.70
C VAL A 164 8.65 14.60 -22.20
N GLU A 165 7.49 14.45 -22.85
CA GLU A 165 7.29 14.73 -24.28
C GLU A 165 7.61 16.18 -24.66
N ARG A 166 7.36 17.12 -23.75
CA ARG A 166 7.70 18.55 -23.93
C ARG A 166 9.14 18.89 -23.54
N GLY A 167 9.96 17.94 -23.15
CA GLY A 167 11.35 18.14 -22.72
C GLY A 167 11.51 18.94 -21.43
N LEU A 168 10.44 19.04 -20.61
CA LEU A 168 10.45 19.72 -19.32
C LEU A 168 10.96 18.80 -18.20
N THR A 169 11.03 17.50 -18.45
CA THR A 169 11.52 16.47 -17.51
C THR A 169 12.47 15.54 -18.28
N PRO A 170 13.61 15.08 -17.67
CA PRO A 170 14.12 15.49 -16.36
C PRO A 170 14.58 16.95 -16.35
N LEU A 171 14.40 17.60 -15.19
CA LEU A 171 14.87 18.98 -15.01
C LEU A 171 16.40 19.05 -15.09
N LYS A 172 16.93 19.98 -15.85
CA LYS A 172 18.36 20.14 -16.07
C LYS A 172 18.88 21.40 -15.37
N GLY A 173 20.03 21.30 -14.72
CA GLY A 173 20.80 22.45 -14.20
C GLY A 173 20.12 23.21 -13.04
N ILE A 174 20.23 24.55 -13.09
CA ILE A 174 19.82 25.47 -12.01
C ILE A 174 18.34 25.33 -11.61
N ILE A 175 17.47 24.90 -12.52
CA ILE A 175 16.04 24.71 -12.24
C ILE A 175 15.81 23.69 -11.12
N ILE A 176 16.63 22.62 -11.03
CA ILE A 176 16.53 21.63 -9.95
C ILE A 176 16.81 22.30 -8.61
N ILE A 177 17.82 23.17 -8.54
CA ILE A 177 18.20 23.87 -7.31
C ILE A 177 17.08 24.82 -6.89
N ILE A 178 16.48 25.56 -7.82
CA ILE A 178 15.35 26.46 -7.54
C ILE A 178 14.14 25.69 -7.01
N ILE A 179 13.78 24.55 -7.60
CA ILE A 179 12.67 23.73 -7.14
C ILE A 179 12.95 23.14 -5.75
N ILE A 180 14.17 22.68 -5.50
CA ILE A 180 14.55 22.19 -4.16
C ILE A 180 14.45 23.34 -3.13
N ILE A 181 14.92 24.53 -3.46
CA ILE A 181 14.81 25.72 -2.59
C ILE A 181 13.35 26.08 -2.34
N ILE A 182 12.48 26.06 -3.36
CA ILE A 182 11.04 26.32 -3.21
C ILE A 182 10.38 25.26 -2.34
N ILE A 183 10.69 23.98 -2.51
CA ILE A 183 10.16 22.89 -1.70
C ILE A 183 10.62 23.07 -0.23
N ILE A 184 11.90 23.37 -0.01
CA ILE A 184 12.43 23.60 1.33
C ILE A 184 11.76 24.86 1.95
N TYR A 185 11.57 25.93 1.17
CA TYR A 185 10.91 27.15 1.63
C TYR A 185 9.46 26.89 2.04
N ILE A 186 8.70 26.16 1.21
CA ILE A 186 7.32 25.75 1.54
C ILE A 186 7.30 24.89 2.79
N TYR A 187 8.25 23.97 2.95
CA TYR A 187 8.34 23.08 4.11
C TYR A 187 8.66 23.82 5.41
N ILE A 188 9.49 24.86 5.34
CA ILE A 188 9.92 25.66 6.51
C ILE A 188 8.90 26.74 6.88
N TYR A 189 8.30 27.40 5.90
CA TYR A 189 7.47 28.59 6.13
C TYR A 189 5.96 28.37 5.99
N CYS A 190 5.51 27.19 5.59
CA CYS A 190 4.09 26.85 5.52
C CYS A 190 3.76 25.66 6.44
N PRO A 191 3.76 25.84 7.77
CA PRO A 191 3.55 24.77 8.74
C PRO A 191 2.13 24.16 8.70
N CYS A 192 1.21 24.70 7.93
CA CYS A 192 -0.17 24.23 7.81
C CYS A 192 -0.31 22.81 7.19
N TYR A 193 0.76 22.19 6.72
CA TYR A 193 0.75 20.82 6.18
C TYR A 193 1.23 19.75 7.16
N LEU A 194 1.44 20.11 8.45
CA LEU A 194 1.90 19.19 9.51
C LEU A 194 0.81 18.81 10.52
N LEU A 195 -0.46 19.04 10.22
CA LEU A 195 -1.58 18.57 11.04
C LEU A 195 -2.34 17.41 10.38
#